data_1bc57d6a55b28445667c7728481b77c9
#
_entry.id   1bc57d6a55b28445667c7728481b77c9
#
_cell.length_a   1.000
_cell.length_b   1.000
_cell.length_c   1.000
_cell.angle_alpha   90.00
_cell.angle_beta   90.00
_cell.angle_gamma   90.00
#
_symmetry.space_group_name_H-M   'P 1'
#
loop_
_entity.id
_entity.type
_entity.pdbx_description
1 polymer ?
#
loop_
_entity_poly.entity_id
_entity_poly.type
_entity_poly.pdbx_seq_one_letter_code
_entity_poly.pdbx_strand_id
1 'polypeptide(L)'
;MSKLFKTALLIAGLCPYLVATSDKQPDVKSETLLRSSSAWDGVPYAEYSKGAPELSVLKITIPSHSKLKWHTHPMPNAAYVVSGEITVEEPGGNEKHHFVAGQVVPETVNTVHRGVTGDQPVVLIVFYAGVKGMPLAELKP
;
A
#
# COMPACT_ATOMS: atom_id res chain seq x y z
N MET A 1 36.59 -62.73 62.41
CA MET A 1 36.63 -61.24 62.28
C MET A 1 36.68 -60.90 60.82
N SER A 2 35.51 -60.67 60.19
CA SER A 2 35.44 -60.42 58.77
C SER A 2 34.99 -58.95 58.58
N LYS A 3 35.82 -58.15 57.94
CA LYS A 3 35.54 -56.73 57.65
C LYS A 3 34.86 -56.65 56.24
N LEU A 4 33.58 -56.27 56.23
CA LEU A 4 32.86 -55.93 55.00
C LEU A 4 33.31 -54.53 54.53
N PHE A 5 33.91 -54.50 53.33
CA PHE A 5 34.06 -53.22 52.57
C PHE A 5 32.83 -52.94 51.82
N LYS A 6 32.15 -51.80 52.13
CA LYS A 6 31.06 -51.23 51.33
C LYS A 6 31.63 -50.33 50.25
N THR A 7 31.54 -50.78 49.01
CA THR A 7 31.88 -49.97 47.84
C THR A 7 30.70 -49.05 47.52
N ALA A 8 30.92 -47.74 47.64
CA ALA A 8 29.93 -46.72 47.24
C ALA A 8 30.11 -46.45 45.74
N LEU A 9 29.03 -46.70 44.99
CA LEU A 9 28.94 -46.40 43.57
C LEU A 9 28.47 -44.97 43.38
N LEU A 10 29.35 -44.07 42.91
CA LEU A 10 28.99 -42.71 42.49
C LEU A 10 28.35 -42.77 41.12
N ILE A 11 27.06 -42.50 41.05
CA ILE A 11 26.36 -42.28 39.78
C ILE A 11 26.49 -40.78 39.46
N ALA A 12 27.35 -40.47 38.47
CA ALA A 12 27.44 -39.12 37.91
C ALA A 12 26.21 -38.90 36.99
N GLY A 13 25.27 -38.13 37.50
CA GLY A 13 24.10 -37.72 36.71
C GLY A 13 24.50 -36.73 35.59
N LEU A 14 24.41 -37.17 34.34
CA LEU A 14 24.50 -36.29 33.17
C LEU A 14 23.22 -35.42 33.16
N CYS A 15 23.37 -34.16 33.47
CA CYS A 15 22.30 -33.18 33.30
C CYS A 15 22.28 -32.75 31.83
N PRO A 16 21.22 -33.03 31.06
CA PRO A 16 21.15 -32.53 29.69
C PRO A 16 20.97 -31.02 29.74
N TYR A 17 21.94 -30.28 29.28
CA TYR A 17 21.78 -28.85 29.01
C TYR A 17 20.77 -28.70 27.88
N LEU A 18 19.55 -28.30 28.22
CA LEU A 18 18.59 -27.76 27.25
C LEU A 18 19.17 -26.43 26.75
N VAL A 19 19.72 -26.44 25.55
CA VAL A 19 19.99 -25.21 24.80
C VAL A 19 18.66 -24.69 24.35
N ALA A 20 18.10 -23.71 25.07
CA ALA A 20 16.95 -22.96 24.61
C ALA A 20 17.38 -22.13 23.40
N THR A 21 17.10 -22.61 22.19
CA THR A 21 17.15 -21.80 20.98
C THR A 21 16.11 -20.73 21.12
N SER A 22 16.53 -19.50 21.38
CA SER A 22 15.67 -18.32 21.30
C SER A 22 15.22 -18.17 19.85
N ASP A 23 14.01 -18.60 19.54
CA ASP A 23 13.32 -18.37 18.27
C ASP A 23 12.98 -16.87 18.23
N LYS A 24 13.96 -16.05 17.81
CA LYS A 24 13.77 -14.62 17.65
C LYS A 24 12.89 -14.42 16.42
N GLN A 25 11.59 -14.23 16.65
CA GLN A 25 10.66 -13.88 15.60
C GLN A 25 11.14 -12.62 14.90
N PRO A 26 11.19 -12.58 13.55
CA PRO A 26 11.65 -11.40 12.83
C PRO A 26 10.75 -10.19 13.15
N ASP A 27 11.38 -9.05 13.42
CA ASP A 27 10.65 -7.80 13.70
C ASP A 27 9.85 -7.36 12.46
N VAL A 28 8.54 -7.14 12.64
CA VAL A 28 7.67 -6.57 11.59
C VAL A 28 8.00 -5.09 11.46
N LYS A 29 8.40 -4.68 10.25
CA LYS A 29 8.61 -3.28 9.90
C LYS A 29 7.41 -2.77 9.12
N SER A 30 6.92 -1.58 9.46
CA SER A 30 5.86 -0.89 8.73
C SER A 30 6.30 0.53 8.38
N GLU A 31 5.92 0.98 7.19
CA GLU A 31 6.14 2.33 6.70
C GLU A 31 4.80 2.91 6.27
N THR A 32 4.52 4.16 6.67
CA THR A 32 3.32 4.87 6.22
C THR A 32 3.60 5.54 4.89
N LEU A 33 3.10 5.00 3.79
CA LEU A 33 3.27 5.57 2.45
C LEU A 33 2.33 6.75 2.19
N LEU A 34 1.12 6.72 2.75
CA LEU A 34 0.15 7.81 2.69
C LEU A 34 -0.72 7.83 3.94
N ARG A 35 -0.95 9.03 4.48
CA ARG A 35 -2.00 9.31 5.46
C ARG A 35 -2.49 10.73 5.19
N SER A 36 -3.63 10.86 4.51
CA SER A 36 -4.17 12.16 4.11
C SER A 36 -5.67 12.21 4.33
N SER A 37 -6.17 13.39 4.70
CA SER A 37 -7.59 13.73 4.72
C SER A 37 -7.99 14.64 3.56
N SER A 38 -7.08 14.87 2.61
CA SER A 38 -7.31 15.65 1.40
C SER A 38 -6.66 14.97 0.18
N ALA A 39 -7.18 15.30 -1.00
CA ALA A 39 -6.64 14.89 -2.27
C ALA A 39 -5.35 15.66 -2.62
N TRP A 40 -4.70 15.28 -3.74
CA TRP A 40 -3.44 15.89 -4.19
C TRP A 40 -3.56 17.39 -4.53
N ASP A 41 -4.77 17.84 -4.88
CA ASP A 41 -5.13 19.25 -5.13
C ASP A 41 -5.38 20.07 -3.85
N GLY A 42 -5.29 19.41 -2.68
CA GLY A 42 -5.54 20.03 -1.38
C GLY A 42 -7.02 20.05 -0.95
N VAL A 43 -7.95 19.60 -1.81
CA VAL A 43 -9.38 19.56 -1.47
C VAL A 43 -9.65 18.47 -0.43
N PRO A 44 -10.27 18.80 0.73
CA PRO A 44 -10.56 17.82 1.76
C PRO A 44 -11.57 16.76 1.28
N TYR A 45 -11.35 15.50 1.67
CA TYR A 45 -12.37 14.46 1.54
C TYR A 45 -13.54 14.75 2.47
N ALA A 46 -14.77 14.75 1.92
CA ALA A 46 -15.96 15.02 2.70
C ALA A 46 -16.41 13.80 3.53
N GLU A 47 -16.73 12.69 2.87
CA GLU A 47 -17.20 11.47 3.49
C GLU A 47 -16.93 10.26 2.58
N TYR A 48 -16.98 9.04 3.13
CA TYR A 48 -17.04 7.84 2.32
C TYR A 48 -18.43 7.63 1.72
N SER A 49 -18.48 6.99 0.56
CA SER A 49 -19.74 6.66 -0.11
C SER A 49 -20.63 5.80 0.78
N LYS A 50 -21.96 6.11 0.80
CA LYS A 50 -22.95 5.36 1.57
C LYS A 50 -23.45 4.17 0.76
N GLY A 51 -23.48 2.98 1.38
CA GLY A 51 -23.95 1.74 0.76
C GLY A 51 -23.17 0.53 1.22
N ALA A 52 -23.42 -0.62 0.58
CA ALA A 52 -22.64 -1.84 0.82
C ALA A 52 -21.23 -1.66 0.28
N PRO A 53 -20.18 -1.71 1.12
CA PRO A 53 -18.81 -1.47 0.69
C PRO A 53 -18.38 -2.48 -0.38
N GLU A 54 -17.68 -1.99 -1.40
CA GLU A 54 -17.00 -2.80 -2.40
C GLU A 54 -15.60 -2.22 -2.61
N LEU A 55 -14.59 -3.04 -2.33
CA LEU A 55 -13.19 -2.65 -2.54
C LEU A 55 -12.75 -3.15 -3.91
N SER A 56 -12.14 -2.28 -4.69
CA SER A 56 -11.53 -2.64 -5.96
C SER A 56 -10.05 -2.27 -5.94
N VAL A 57 -9.21 -3.20 -6.40
CA VAL A 57 -7.78 -2.95 -6.58
C VAL A 57 -7.41 -3.27 -8.02
N LEU A 58 -6.90 -2.28 -8.74
CA LEU A 58 -6.50 -2.42 -10.13
C LEU A 58 -4.99 -2.24 -10.27
N LYS A 59 -4.38 -3.09 -11.09
CA LYS A 59 -3.05 -2.80 -11.65
C LYS A 59 -3.24 -2.15 -13.02
N ILE A 60 -2.78 -0.91 -13.16
CA ILE A 60 -2.91 -0.13 -14.38
C ILE A 60 -1.52 0.10 -14.96
N THR A 61 -1.32 -0.21 -16.24
CA THR A 61 -0.11 0.13 -16.96
C THR A 61 -0.44 1.17 -18.02
N ILE A 62 0.21 2.33 -17.94
CA ILE A 62 0.01 3.44 -18.87
C ILE A 62 1.31 3.56 -19.71
N PRO A 63 1.24 3.48 -21.04
CA PRO A 63 2.42 3.65 -21.89
C PRO A 63 3.09 5.01 -21.70
N SER A 64 4.35 5.14 -22.13
CA SER A 64 5.02 6.44 -22.24
C SER A 64 4.26 7.38 -23.19
N HIS A 65 4.47 8.69 -23.03
CA HIS A 65 3.87 9.76 -23.84
C HIS A 65 2.34 9.69 -23.95
N SER A 66 1.68 9.19 -22.89
CA SER A 66 0.23 9.03 -22.83
C SER A 66 -0.42 10.16 -22.05
N LYS A 67 -1.61 10.56 -22.51
CA LYS A 67 -2.55 11.41 -21.75
C LYS A 67 -3.84 10.65 -21.58
N LEU A 68 -4.20 10.36 -20.33
CA LEU A 68 -5.48 9.73 -20.05
C LEU A 68 -6.64 10.69 -20.44
N LYS A 69 -7.81 10.13 -20.71
CA LYS A 69 -9.01 10.96 -20.89
C LYS A 69 -9.33 11.67 -19.58
N TRP A 70 -9.91 12.85 -19.68
CA TRP A 70 -10.46 13.57 -18.55
C TRP A 70 -11.53 12.71 -17.85
N HIS A 71 -11.46 12.61 -16.54
CA HIS A 71 -12.39 11.78 -15.76
C HIS A 71 -12.50 12.28 -14.32
N THR A 72 -13.46 11.72 -13.61
CA THR A 72 -13.66 11.91 -12.17
C THR A 72 -13.77 10.54 -11.50
N HIS A 73 -13.55 10.51 -10.20
CA HIS A 73 -13.83 9.36 -9.35
C HIS A 73 -14.92 9.73 -8.35
N PRO A 74 -16.03 8.95 -8.23
CA PRO A 74 -17.10 9.24 -7.29
C PRO A 74 -16.80 8.81 -5.84
N MET A 75 -15.61 8.25 -5.56
CA MET A 75 -15.21 7.77 -4.25
C MET A 75 -13.74 8.12 -3.95
N PRO A 76 -13.33 8.17 -2.66
CA PRO A 76 -11.92 8.23 -2.30
C PRO A 76 -11.16 7.04 -2.86
N ASN A 77 -10.02 7.31 -3.46
CA ASN A 77 -9.13 6.29 -4.00
C ASN A 77 -7.68 6.76 -3.90
N ALA A 78 -6.75 5.80 -3.99
CA ALA A 78 -5.33 6.08 -3.89
C ALA A 78 -4.56 5.21 -4.90
N ALA A 79 -3.65 5.84 -5.65
CA ALA A 79 -2.79 5.17 -6.63
C ALA A 79 -1.35 5.11 -6.15
N TYR A 80 -0.84 3.92 -5.88
CA TYR A 80 0.58 3.69 -5.58
C TYR A 80 1.37 3.55 -6.88
N VAL A 81 2.40 4.36 -7.05
CA VAL A 81 3.30 4.30 -8.21
C VAL A 81 4.32 3.19 -8.00
N VAL A 82 4.14 2.07 -8.69
CA VAL A 82 5.03 0.90 -8.62
C VAL A 82 6.32 1.17 -9.38
N SER A 83 6.21 1.78 -10.56
CA SER A 83 7.35 2.12 -11.42
C SER A 83 7.00 3.27 -12.36
N GLY A 84 8.03 3.98 -12.82
CA GLY A 84 7.87 5.16 -13.67
C GLY A 84 7.45 6.40 -12.87
N GLU A 85 6.87 7.36 -13.56
CA GLU A 85 6.41 8.62 -13.01
C GLU A 85 5.17 9.12 -13.73
N ILE A 86 4.30 9.82 -13.01
CA ILE A 86 3.05 10.35 -13.56
C ILE A 86 2.82 11.79 -13.09
N THR A 87 2.36 12.64 -13.99
CA THR A 87 1.84 13.95 -13.63
C THR A 87 0.32 13.89 -13.65
N VAL A 88 -0.33 14.21 -12.55
CA VAL A 88 -1.77 14.43 -12.49
C VAL A 88 -2.05 15.90 -12.68
N GLU A 89 -3.05 16.22 -13.51
CA GLU A 89 -3.39 17.61 -13.83
C GLU A 89 -4.90 17.81 -13.96
N GLU A 90 -5.34 19.02 -13.66
CA GLU A 90 -6.71 19.51 -13.92
C GLU A 90 -6.82 20.24 -15.25
N PRO A 91 -8.04 20.43 -15.78
CA PRO A 91 -8.28 21.25 -16.96
C PRO A 91 -7.74 22.68 -16.77
N GLY A 92 -7.14 23.23 -17.83
CA GLY A 92 -6.49 24.53 -17.76
C GLY A 92 -5.04 24.50 -17.26
N GLY A 93 -4.60 23.39 -16.66
CA GLY A 93 -3.19 23.16 -16.31
C GLY A 93 -2.64 24.02 -15.18
N ASN A 94 -3.50 24.70 -14.40
CA ASN A 94 -3.09 25.51 -13.26
C ASN A 94 -2.70 24.66 -12.06
N GLU A 95 -3.42 23.53 -11.86
CA GLU A 95 -3.12 22.54 -10.82
C GLU A 95 -2.49 21.31 -11.45
N LYS A 96 -1.26 21.01 -11.02
CA LYS A 96 -0.47 19.84 -11.45
C LYS A 96 0.35 19.32 -10.31
N HIS A 97 0.43 18.01 -10.19
CA HIS A 97 1.30 17.36 -9.23
C HIS A 97 2.03 16.19 -9.89
N HIS A 98 3.32 16.07 -9.59
CA HIS A 98 4.17 15.02 -10.13
C HIS A 98 4.47 13.97 -9.06
N PHE A 99 4.29 12.69 -9.42
CA PHE A 99 4.53 11.55 -8.54
C PHE A 99 5.48 10.56 -9.20
N VAL A 100 6.42 10.04 -8.41
CA VAL A 100 7.42 9.06 -8.84
C VAL A 100 7.22 7.71 -8.14
N ALA A 101 7.90 6.68 -8.60
CA ALA A 101 7.87 5.35 -7.99
C ALA A 101 8.09 5.41 -6.47
N GLY A 102 7.29 4.65 -5.72
CA GLY A 102 7.24 4.63 -4.26
C GLY A 102 6.28 5.63 -3.63
N GLN A 103 5.78 6.62 -4.37
CA GLN A 103 4.80 7.60 -3.89
C GLN A 103 3.36 7.12 -4.11
N VAL A 104 2.44 7.71 -3.36
CA VAL A 104 1.00 7.47 -3.49
C VAL A 104 0.30 8.76 -3.87
N VAL A 105 -0.52 8.70 -4.91
CA VAL A 105 -1.44 9.78 -5.31
C VAL A 105 -2.70 9.65 -4.47
N PRO A 106 -3.02 10.60 -3.58
CA PRO A 106 -4.36 10.70 -2.99
C PRO A 106 -5.29 11.35 -4.02
N GLU A 107 -6.08 10.54 -4.70
CA GLU A 107 -6.89 10.99 -5.84
C GLU A 107 -8.03 11.92 -5.44
N THR A 108 -8.45 12.77 -6.37
CA THR A 108 -9.58 13.68 -6.18
C THR A 108 -10.93 12.97 -6.27
N VAL A 109 -11.92 13.46 -5.52
CA VAL A 109 -13.31 12.97 -5.59
C VAL A 109 -14.16 14.02 -6.34
N ASN A 110 -14.79 13.60 -7.43
CA ASN A 110 -15.64 14.43 -8.30
C ASN A 110 -14.95 15.62 -8.99
N THR A 111 -13.66 15.83 -8.79
CA THR A 111 -12.87 16.82 -9.54
C THR A 111 -12.36 16.22 -10.85
N VAL A 112 -12.51 16.96 -11.96
CA VAL A 112 -12.06 16.51 -13.28
C VAL A 112 -10.54 16.58 -13.34
N HIS A 113 -9.91 15.46 -13.64
CA HIS A 113 -8.45 15.36 -13.76
C HIS A 113 -8.04 14.30 -14.78
N ARG A 114 -6.74 14.22 -15.05
CA ARG A 114 -6.13 13.13 -15.82
C ARG A 114 -4.69 12.90 -15.41
N GLY A 115 -4.18 11.69 -15.69
CA GLY A 115 -2.77 11.36 -15.64
C GLY A 115 -2.07 11.59 -16.98
N VAL A 116 -0.83 12.03 -16.93
CA VAL A 116 0.07 12.22 -18.08
C VAL A 116 1.40 11.55 -17.79
N THR A 117 1.91 10.73 -18.72
CA THR A 117 3.22 10.07 -18.60
C THR A 117 4.25 10.77 -19.47
N GLY A 118 5.52 10.74 -19.03
CA GLY A 118 6.68 11.21 -19.78
C GLY A 118 7.30 10.11 -20.64
N ASP A 119 8.63 10.06 -20.67
CA ASP A 119 9.41 9.16 -21.54
C ASP A 119 9.33 7.67 -21.13
N GLN A 120 8.88 7.40 -19.92
CA GLN A 120 8.76 6.03 -19.40
C GLN A 120 7.30 5.66 -19.17
N PRO A 121 6.94 4.36 -19.37
CA PRO A 121 5.63 3.88 -18.94
C PRO A 121 5.51 3.92 -17.42
N VAL A 122 4.30 4.06 -16.91
CA VAL A 122 4.01 3.99 -15.48
C VAL A 122 3.18 2.75 -15.15
N VAL A 123 3.46 2.14 -14.01
CA VAL A 123 2.64 1.07 -13.43
C VAL A 123 2.08 1.55 -12.11
N LEU A 124 0.76 1.51 -11.97
CA LEU A 124 0.03 1.89 -10.77
C LEU A 124 -0.67 0.68 -10.16
N ILE A 125 -0.75 0.64 -8.83
CA ILE A 125 -1.76 -0.13 -8.12
C ILE A 125 -2.74 0.86 -7.52
N VAL A 126 -4.00 0.81 -7.94
CA VAL A 126 -5.02 1.76 -7.50
C VAL A 126 -6.05 1.04 -6.64
N PHE A 127 -6.23 1.55 -5.43
CA PHE A 127 -7.22 1.09 -4.46
C PHE A 127 -8.41 2.04 -4.44
N TYR A 128 -9.61 1.52 -4.65
CA TYR A 128 -10.86 2.28 -4.64
C TYR A 128 -11.72 1.88 -3.43
N ALA A 129 -12.14 2.86 -2.64
CA ALA A 129 -13.03 2.67 -1.48
C ALA A 129 -14.49 2.96 -1.88
N GLY A 130 -15.03 2.14 -2.79
CA GLY A 130 -16.36 2.33 -3.35
C GLY A 130 -17.47 1.53 -2.66
N VAL A 131 -18.64 1.53 -3.31
CA VAL A 131 -19.80 0.72 -2.95
C VAL A 131 -20.27 -0.08 -4.14
N LYS A 132 -20.98 -1.18 -3.89
CA LYS A 132 -21.45 -2.11 -4.92
C LYS A 132 -22.21 -1.39 -6.05
N GLY A 133 -21.74 -1.60 -7.27
CA GLY A 133 -22.32 -1.04 -8.48
C GLY A 133 -21.89 0.41 -8.81
N MET A 134 -21.01 1.00 -8.02
CA MET A 134 -20.46 2.34 -8.31
C MET A 134 -19.37 2.24 -9.39
N PRO A 135 -19.39 3.11 -10.43
CA PRO A 135 -18.31 3.13 -11.42
C PRO A 135 -17.00 3.61 -10.78
N LEU A 136 -15.87 3.00 -11.17
CA LEU A 136 -14.56 3.39 -10.63
C LEU A 136 -14.07 4.75 -11.18
N ALA A 137 -14.53 5.11 -12.38
CA ALA A 137 -14.27 6.41 -13.00
C ALA A 137 -15.40 6.78 -13.95
N GLU A 138 -15.63 8.08 -14.13
CA GLU A 138 -16.58 8.64 -15.08
C GLU A 138 -15.83 9.54 -16.06
N LEU A 139 -15.92 9.22 -17.36
CA LEU A 139 -15.30 10.05 -18.40
C LEU A 139 -16.02 11.40 -18.51
N LYS A 140 -15.22 12.43 -18.73
CA LYS A 140 -15.71 13.81 -18.97
C LYS A 140 -15.30 14.24 -20.39
N PRO A 141 -16.11 15.08 -21.04
CA PRO A 141 -15.78 15.60 -22.37
C PRO A 141 -14.54 16.49 -22.37
#